data_de3f1ca54173f2f2f4ea8e52b9c91070
#
_entry.id   de3f1ca54173f2f2f4ea8e52b9c91070
#
_cell.length_a   1.000
_cell.length_b   1.000
_cell.length_c   1.000
_cell.angle_alpha   90.00
_cell.angle_beta   90.00
_cell.angle_gamma   90.00
#
_symmetry.space_group_name_H-M   'P 1'
#
loop_
_entity.id
_entity.type
_entity.pdbx_description
1 polymer ?
#
loop_
_entity_poly.entity_id
_entity_poly.type
_entity_poly.pdbx_seq_one_letter_code
_entity_poly.pdbx_strand_id
1 'polypeptide(L)'
;MKETMLYGDGIHDDTQGIQALLDARDALVDLPAPAVCYLISSPLVIHSNQELRLPRLAVIRLVDNSNCLMLRNEAFNAEQSAVDQNIAVTGGIWDYNNQGQLPHPWHFPHDEFPEYDGFCIYLRHVRGLHMTGMTLKDPMTFAVTLDSVSYFAVEDITFDFNYGNPWAINMDGVHLDGNCHYGSIRNLRGACYDDLVALNADEGTHGPITNVDIDGIFSEDCHSAVRLLSCQCAVKNIHIHNVFGTYYQYCIGVTKFIDGPAEGYYDGLVFDNIFASKAERKSIYQKDGMMIYPLIWIEQDLTVRNIRISNVFRVEEHVKTPTVCVDRHSIVGNMILDNIVQENRLSEPFPLLENKGTIGHLFTTGLRTNGDALTEGYGTIQTVTGDDIIN
;
A
#
# COMPACT_ATOMS: atom_id res chain seq x y z
N MET A 1 -14.08 28.23 31.14
CA MET A 1 -13.37 27.54 30.05
C MET A 1 -12.91 28.63 29.10
N LYS A 2 -11.61 28.66 28.72
CA LYS A 2 -11.20 29.50 27.58
C LYS A 2 -11.88 28.92 26.35
N GLU A 3 -12.60 29.74 25.63
CA GLU A 3 -13.19 29.36 24.34
C GLU A 3 -12.04 28.88 23.45
N THR A 4 -12.06 27.60 23.04
CA THR A 4 -11.06 27.02 22.15
C THR A 4 -11.30 27.64 20.78
N MET A 5 -10.44 28.54 20.35
CA MET A 5 -10.61 29.25 19.10
C MET A 5 -10.00 28.47 17.97
N LEU A 6 -10.81 28.10 16.98
CA LEU A 6 -10.36 27.59 15.68
C LEU A 6 -10.44 28.72 14.69
N TYR A 7 -9.35 29.01 13.99
CA TYR A 7 -9.29 30.07 12.98
C TYR A 7 -9.82 29.58 11.63
N GLY A 8 -9.28 28.47 11.13
CA GLY A 8 -9.68 27.89 9.84
C GLY A 8 -9.54 28.85 8.66
N ASP A 9 -8.71 29.88 8.79
CA ASP A 9 -8.58 30.98 7.83
C ASP A 9 -7.38 30.80 6.86
N GLY A 10 -6.59 29.72 7.03
CA GLY A 10 -5.40 29.46 6.25
C GLY A 10 -4.22 30.39 6.52
N ILE A 11 -4.25 31.11 7.63
CA ILE A 11 -3.21 32.08 8.05
C ILE A 11 -2.69 31.74 9.45
N HIS A 12 -3.60 31.54 10.40
CA HIS A 12 -3.26 31.26 11.79
C HIS A 12 -3.15 29.76 12.04
N ASP A 13 -2.25 29.39 12.95
CA ASP A 13 -2.02 28.01 13.36
C ASP A 13 -3.17 27.52 14.27
N ASP A 14 -3.85 26.48 13.85
CA ASP A 14 -4.97 25.84 14.55
C ASP A 14 -4.54 24.66 15.43
N THR A 15 -3.25 24.29 15.44
CA THR A 15 -2.73 23.10 16.14
C THR A 15 -3.20 23.03 17.58
N GLN A 16 -2.99 24.09 18.35
CA GLN A 16 -3.36 24.13 19.77
C GLN A 16 -4.89 24.08 19.97
N GLY A 17 -5.64 24.71 19.06
CA GLY A 17 -7.09 24.70 19.08
C GLY A 17 -7.65 23.31 18.86
N ILE A 18 -7.20 22.62 17.82
CA ILE A 18 -7.62 21.24 17.50
C ILE A 18 -7.15 20.29 18.62
N GLN A 19 -5.90 20.41 19.06
CA GLN A 19 -5.37 19.54 20.12
C GLN A 19 -6.16 19.69 21.43
N ALA A 20 -6.53 20.89 21.80
CA ALA A 20 -7.34 21.12 23.01
C ALA A 20 -8.73 20.46 22.95
N LEU A 21 -9.31 20.35 21.74
CA LEU A 21 -10.55 19.58 21.54
C LEU A 21 -10.31 18.08 21.68
N LEU A 22 -9.21 17.56 21.14
CA LEU A 22 -8.82 16.16 21.30
C LEU A 22 -8.52 15.84 22.77
N ASP A 23 -7.81 16.71 23.48
CA ASP A 23 -7.43 16.52 24.90
C ASP A 23 -8.64 16.61 25.86
N ALA A 24 -9.76 17.16 25.43
CA ALA A 24 -11.02 17.10 26.18
C ALA A 24 -11.55 15.66 26.30
N ARG A 25 -11.07 14.74 25.46
CA ARG A 25 -11.41 13.33 25.43
C ARG A 25 -12.91 13.05 25.22
N ASP A 26 -13.59 13.96 24.55
CA ASP A 26 -14.93 13.71 24.07
C ASP A 26 -14.88 12.59 23.00
N ALA A 27 -15.89 11.73 23.00
CA ALA A 27 -15.96 10.60 22.07
C ALA A 27 -16.01 11.06 20.59
N LEU A 28 -16.47 12.27 20.33
CA LEU A 28 -16.52 12.87 19.01
C LEU A 28 -15.93 14.29 19.06
N VAL A 29 -14.88 14.51 18.28
CA VAL A 29 -14.35 15.81 17.93
C VAL A 29 -14.78 16.14 16.50
N ASP A 30 -15.86 16.89 16.36
CA ASP A 30 -16.46 17.24 15.06
C ASP A 30 -16.01 18.67 14.68
N LEU A 31 -15.04 18.79 13.79
CA LEU A 31 -14.52 20.07 13.35
C LEU A 31 -15.50 20.72 12.35
N PRO A 32 -15.84 22.01 12.49
CA PRO A 32 -16.64 22.70 11.50
C PRO A 32 -15.90 22.85 10.16
N ALA A 33 -16.61 23.23 9.11
CA ALA A 33 -15.95 23.57 7.85
C ALA A 33 -15.12 24.85 8.04
N PRO A 34 -13.81 24.86 7.75
CA PRO A 34 -12.98 26.05 7.82
C PRO A 34 -13.37 27.04 6.72
N ALA A 35 -13.11 28.33 6.95
CA ALA A 35 -13.32 29.34 5.92
C ALA A 35 -12.36 29.16 4.71
N VAL A 36 -11.14 28.73 4.97
CA VAL A 36 -10.11 28.42 3.96
C VAL A 36 -9.53 27.03 4.23
N CYS A 37 -8.71 26.87 5.27
CA CYS A 37 -8.15 25.59 5.72
C CYS A 37 -7.70 25.73 7.18
N TYR A 38 -7.61 24.61 7.88
CA TYR A 38 -6.90 24.51 9.15
C TYR A 38 -5.40 24.36 8.88
N LEU A 39 -4.57 25.17 9.53
CA LEU A 39 -3.13 25.01 9.51
C LEU A 39 -2.65 24.33 10.79
N ILE A 40 -1.77 23.35 10.65
CA ILE A 40 -1.12 22.67 11.79
C ILE A 40 0.39 22.70 11.63
N SER A 41 1.12 22.96 12.71
CA SER A 41 2.60 23.05 12.72
C SER A 41 3.29 21.97 13.56
N SER A 42 2.51 21.09 14.17
CA SER A 42 3.00 19.93 14.92
C SER A 42 1.96 18.82 14.94
N PRO A 43 2.38 17.56 15.25
CA PRO A 43 1.49 16.43 15.22
C PRO A 43 0.28 16.59 16.13
N LEU A 44 -0.91 16.33 15.61
CA LEU A 44 -2.10 16.11 16.41
C LEU A 44 -2.02 14.72 17.08
N VAL A 45 -2.51 14.62 18.30
CA VAL A 45 -2.55 13.39 19.09
C VAL A 45 -4.00 13.01 19.36
N ILE A 46 -4.44 11.90 18.77
CA ILE A 46 -5.77 11.35 19.03
C ILE A 46 -5.72 10.32 20.16
N HIS A 47 -6.79 10.20 20.91
CA HIS A 47 -6.86 9.35 22.11
C HIS A 47 -7.78 8.13 21.91
N SER A 48 -7.66 7.16 22.80
CA SER A 48 -8.54 5.99 22.81
C SER A 48 -10.02 6.38 22.95
N ASN A 49 -10.90 5.65 22.26
CA ASN A 49 -12.36 5.84 22.22
C ASN A 49 -12.78 7.22 21.67
N GLN A 50 -12.08 7.70 20.67
CA GLN A 50 -12.29 9.02 20.08
C GLN A 50 -12.41 8.94 18.56
N GLU A 51 -13.35 9.71 18.01
CA GLU A 51 -13.45 10.01 16.58
C GLU A 51 -13.07 11.45 16.33
N LEU A 52 -12.12 11.69 15.41
CA LEU A 52 -11.86 12.99 14.80
C LEU A 52 -12.56 13.03 13.45
N ARG A 53 -13.52 13.96 13.30
CA ARG A 53 -14.30 14.11 12.08
C ARG A 53 -14.11 15.50 11.47
N LEU A 54 -13.86 15.51 10.17
CA LEU A 54 -13.83 16.70 9.34
C LEU A 54 -14.90 16.60 8.23
N PRO A 55 -15.53 17.70 7.82
CA PRO A 55 -16.30 17.70 6.58
C PRO A 55 -15.43 17.23 5.43
N ARG A 56 -15.98 16.44 4.52
CA ARG A 56 -15.23 15.75 3.45
C ARG A 56 -14.26 16.66 2.67
N LEU A 57 -14.63 17.90 2.43
CA LEU A 57 -13.83 18.86 1.65
C LEU A 57 -13.10 19.90 2.52
N ALA A 58 -13.14 19.74 3.84
CA ALA A 58 -12.36 20.58 4.74
C ALA A 58 -10.88 20.22 4.61
N VAL A 59 -10.05 21.24 4.39
CA VAL A 59 -8.60 21.05 4.27
C VAL A 59 -7.95 21.25 5.63
N ILE A 60 -7.12 20.29 6.03
CA ILE A 60 -6.14 20.42 7.10
C ILE A 60 -4.75 20.30 6.47
N ARG A 61 -3.91 21.32 6.64
CA ARG A 61 -2.63 21.47 5.95
C ARG A 61 -1.47 21.68 6.91
N LEU A 62 -0.38 20.99 6.66
CA LEU A 62 0.87 21.18 7.40
C LEU A 62 1.52 22.52 7.00
N VAL A 63 1.91 23.31 8.01
CA VAL A 63 2.61 24.59 7.83
C VAL A 63 4.01 24.36 7.23
N ASP A 64 4.49 25.30 6.45
CA ASP A 64 5.82 25.25 5.85
C ASP A 64 6.91 25.06 6.93
N ASN A 65 7.89 24.21 6.66
CA ASN A 65 9.01 23.88 7.54
C ASN A 65 8.63 23.19 8.88
N SER A 66 7.44 22.63 8.99
CA SER A 66 7.06 21.85 10.18
C SER A 66 7.83 20.52 10.27
N ASN A 67 8.10 19.89 9.13
CA ASN A 67 8.92 18.65 9.02
C ASN A 67 8.54 17.60 10.07
N CYS A 68 7.25 17.25 10.12
CA CYS A 68 6.71 16.29 11.08
C CYS A 68 5.47 15.61 10.52
N LEU A 69 5.05 14.49 11.11
CA LEU A 69 3.77 13.86 10.79
C LEU A 69 2.57 14.72 11.23
N MET A 70 1.41 14.54 10.60
CA MET A 70 0.23 15.36 10.90
C MET A 70 -0.63 14.80 12.03
N LEU A 71 -0.79 13.46 12.12
CA LEU A 71 -1.62 12.80 13.13
C LEU A 71 -0.97 11.51 13.64
N ARG A 72 -0.97 11.33 14.96
CA ARG A 72 -0.59 10.09 15.65
C ARG A 72 -1.53 9.80 16.83
N ASN A 73 -1.49 8.58 17.34
CA ASN A 73 -2.21 8.26 18.56
C ASN A 73 -1.35 8.47 19.83
N GLU A 74 -1.99 8.43 20.99
CA GLU A 74 -1.36 8.69 22.29
C GLU A 74 -0.28 7.64 22.62
N ALA A 75 -0.58 6.35 22.43
CA ALA A 75 0.35 5.24 22.70
C ALA A 75 1.46 5.09 21.64
N PHE A 76 1.61 6.00 20.70
CA PHE A 76 2.54 5.91 19.57
C PHE A 76 4.00 5.60 19.98
N ASN A 77 4.51 6.25 21.01
CA ASN A 77 5.87 6.06 21.55
C ASN A 77 5.91 5.15 22.77
N ALA A 78 4.80 4.53 23.13
CA ALA A 78 4.76 3.68 24.30
C ALA A 78 5.42 2.32 24.04
N GLU A 79 5.79 1.62 25.12
CA GLU A 79 6.19 0.22 25.01
C GLU A 79 5.04 -0.62 24.44
N GLN A 80 5.35 -1.73 23.77
CA GLN A 80 4.38 -2.61 23.10
C GLN A 80 3.20 -3.09 23.95
N SER A 81 3.27 -2.93 25.27
CA SER A 81 2.17 -3.29 26.19
C SER A 81 1.06 -2.23 26.29
N ALA A 82 1.31 -1.00 25.88
CA ALA A 82 0.31 0.07 25.85
C ALA A 82 -0.39 0.07 24.50
N VAL A 83 -1.71 -0.10 24.50
CA VAL A 83 -2.54 -0.19 23.30
C VAL A 83 -3.69 0.81 23.39
N ASP A 84 -3.76 1.72 22.43
CA ASP A 84 -4.94 2.55 22.23
C ASP A 84 -6.10 1.74 21.66
N GLN A 85 -7.32 2.15 21.94
CA GLN A 85 -8.51 1.43 21.51
C GLN A 85 -9.55 2.32 20.86
N ASN A 86 -10.24 1.77 19.85
CA ASN A 86 -11.42 2.39 19.23
C ASN A 86 -11.16 3.83 18.76
N ILE A 87 -10.22 3.99 17.84
CA ILE A 87 -9.90 5.26 17.20
C ILE A 87 -10.62 5.35 15.86
N ALA A 88 -11.22 6.50 15.57
CA ALA A 88 -11.76 6.77 14.24
C ALA A 88 -11.26 8.11 13.70
N VAL A 89 -10.99 8.16 12.37
CA VAL A 89 -10.64 9.39 11.64
C VAL A 89 -11.51 9.45 10.39
N THR A 90 -12.34 10.47 10.29
CA THR A 90 -13.37 10.56 9.25
C THR A 90 -13.26 11.86 8.47
N GLY A 91 -13.19 11.75 7.14
CA GLY A 91 -13.28 12.91 6.22
C GLY A 91 -12.02 13.77 6.15
N GLY A 92 -12.18 14.92 5.53
CA GLY A 92 -11.14 15.92 5.31
C GLY A 92 -10.19 15.64 4.16
N ILE A 93 -9.48 16.70 3.77
CA ILE A 93 -8.33 16.65 2.85
C ILE A 93 -7.10 16.92 3.71
N TRP A 94 -6.29 15.87 3.90
CA TRP A 94 -5.07 15.89 4.69
C TRP A 94 -3.90 16.24 3.77
N ASP A 95 -3.58 17.53 3.69
CA ASP A 95 -2.54 18.07 2.82
C ASP A 95 -1.21 18.18 3.58
N TYR A 96 -0.31 17.24 3.32
CA TYR A 96 1.01 17.25 3.95
C TYR A 96 1.87 18.43 3.50
N ASN A 97 1.58 19.02 2.33
CA ASN A 97 2.35 20.14 1.82
C ASN A 97 3.84 19.83 1.67
N ASN A 98 4.19 18.73 0.99
CA ASN A 98 5.58 18.29 0.85
C ASN A 98 6.50 19.36 0.23
N GLN A 99 5.98 20.22 -0.66
CA GLN A 99 6.75 21.30 -1.26
C GLN A 99 7.15 22.41 -0.26
N GLY A 100 6.42 22.52 0.84
CA GLY A 100 6.74 23.44 1.95
C GLY A 100 7.66 22.85 3.00
N GLN A 101 8.00 21.54 2.92
CA GLN A 101 8.85 20.85 3.89
C GLN A 101 10.28 20.70 3.35
N LEU A 102 11.24 20.41 4.24
CA LEU A 102 12.58 19.99 3.84
C LEU A 102 12.52 18.65 3.09
N PRO A 103 13.39 18.40 2.11
CA PRO A 103 13.52 17.10 1.51
C PRO A 103 13.79 16.01 2.57
N HIS A 104 13.18 14.84 2.42
CA HIS A 104 13.34 13.75 3.38
C HIS A 104 14.68 13.03 3.19
N PRO A 105 15.39 12.63 4.27
CA PRO A 105 16.69 11.97 4.18
C PRO A 105 16.70 10.65 3.41
N TRP A 106 15.57 9.98 3.27
CA TRP A 106 15.46 8.79 2.39
C TRP A 106 15.71 9.11 0.89
N HIS A 107 15.59 10.37 0.51
CA HIS A 107 15.79 10.83 -0.86
C HIS A 107 17.23 11.27 -1.16
N PHE A 108 18.06 11.41 -0.11
CA PHE A 108 19.43 11.92 -0.20
C PHE A 108 20.37 11.13 0.71
N PRO A 109 21.68 11.27 0.54
CA PRO A 109 22.64 10.80 1.53
C PRO A 109 22.28 11.36 2.92
N HIS A 110 22.30 10.51 3.92
CA HIS A 110 21.76 10.72 5.28
C HIS A 110 22.28 11.97 6.03
N ASP A 111 23.31 12.63 5.53
CA ASP A 111 23.96 13.74 6.22
C ASP A 111 23.48 15.13 5.75
N GLU A 112 22.62 15.21 4.74
CA GLU A 112 22.23 16.51 4.15
C GLU A 112 21.00 17.12 4.85
N PHE A 113 20.06 16.31 5.34
CA PHE A 113 18.83 16.77 5.96
C PHE A 113 18.54 16.03 7.27
N PRO A 114 17.91 16.70 8.26
CA PRO A 114 17.54 16.06 9.51
C PRO A 114 16.48 14.97 9.28
N GLU A 115 16.54 13.89 10.05
CA GLU A 115 15.49 12.89 10.06
C GLU A 115 14.21 13.47 10.70
N TYR A 116 13.07 13.15 10.11
CA TYR A 116 11.75 13.45 10.64
C TYR A 116 10.71 12.47 10.08
N ASP A 117 9.55 12.38 10.73
CA ASP A 117 8.45 11.52 10.27
C ASP A 117 7.68 12.19 9.13
N GLY A 118 7.95 11.78 7.90
CA GLY A 118 7.40 12.34 6.65
C GLY A 118 6.01 11.83 6.26
N PHE A 119 5.18 11.39 7.22
CA PHE A 119 3.89 10.75 6.99
C PHE A 119 2.70 11.70 7.23
N CYS A 120 1.61 11.53 6.49
CA CYS A 120 0.39 12.26 6.87
C CYS A 120 -0.17 11.72 8.19
N ILE A 121 -0.42 10.42 8.26
CA ILE A 121 -1.01 9.75 9.43
C ILE A 121 -0.19 8.53 9.77
N TYR A 122 0.29 8.44 11.01
CA TYR A 122 0.99 7.27 11.50
C TYR A 122 0.42 6.81 12.84
N LEU A 123 -0.20 5.64 12.85
CA LEU A 123 -0.83 5.06 14.04
C LEU A 123 -0.13 3.77 14.44
N ARG A 124 0.22 3.65 15.72
CA ARG A 124 0.92 2.50 16.29
C ARG A 124 0.18 1.95 17.52
N HIS A 125 0.23 0.62 17.68
CA HIS A 125 -0.36 -0.05 18.85
C HIS A 125 -1.83 0.31 19.07
N VAL A 126 -2.66 0.14 18.01
CA VAL A 126 -4.09 0.43 18.08
C VAL A 126 -4.91 -0.84 17.89
N ARG A 127 -5.92 -1.02 18.74
CA ARG A 127 -6.94 -2.05 18.60
C ARG A 127 -8.30 -1.44 18.31
N GLY A 128 -8.85 -1.72 17.14
CA GLY A 128 -10.09 -1.10 16.67
C GLY A 128 -9.82 0.28 16.07
N LEU A 129 -9.51 0.30 14.78
CA LEU A 129 -9.27 1.53 14.01
C LEU A 129 -10.26 1.62 12.87
N HIS A 130 -10.83 2.81 12.65
CA HIS A 130 -11.63 3.10 11.48
C HIS A 130 -11.19 4.41 10.84
N MET A 131 -10.76 4.36 9.57
CA MET A 131 -10.40 5.53 8.77
C MET A 131 -11.25 5.56 7.51
N THR A 132 -11.97 6.65 7.24
CA THR A 132 -12.88 6.66 6.09
C THR A 132 -13.14 8.04 5.50
N GLY A 133 -13.42 8.05 4.17
CA GLY A 133 -13.96 9.22 3.48
C GLY A 133 -13.01 10.40 3.32
N MET A 134 -11.70 10.16 3.35
CA MET A 134 -10.68 11.22 3.31
C MET A 134 -9.92 11.29 2.00
N THR A 135 -9.33 12.43 1.73
CA THR A 135 -8.31 12.62 0.70
C THR A 135 -6.97 12.82 1.38
N LEU A 136 -5.97 12.03 0.97
CA LEU A 136 -4.58 12.17 1.40
C LEU A 136 -3.82 12.84 0.28
N LYS A 137 -3.19 13.96 0.61
CA LYS A 137 -2.62 14.85 -0.40
C LYS A 137 -1.16 15.15 -0.14
N ASP A 138 -0.37 15.01 -1.19
CA ASP A 138 1.04 15.43 -1.27
C ASP A 138 1.89 15.00 -0.05
N PRO A 139 1.93 13.68 0.34
CA PRO A 139 2.77 13.23 1.43
C PRO A 139 4.26 13.44 1.09
N MET A 140 5.12 13.45 2.11
CA MET A 140 6.57 13.44 1.90
C MET A 140 7.05 12.03 1.55
N THR A 141 6.57 11.05 2.32
CA THR A 141 6.80 9.62 2.11
C THR A 141 5.45 8.90 2.11
N PHE A 142 5.11 8.08 3.11
CA PHE A 142 3.85 7.35 3.14
C PHE A 142 2.67 8.25 3.57
N ALA A 143 1.51 8.04 2.98
CA ALA A 143 0.32 8.81 3.37
C ALA A 143 -0.28 8.28 4.68
N VAL A 144 -0.48 6.96 4.79
CA VAL A 144 -0.94 6.30 6.03
C VAL A 144 0.03 5.19 6.38
N THR A 145 0.49 5.16 7.63
CA THR A 145 1.25 4.05 8.18
C THR A 145 0.54 3.47 9.40
N LEU A 146 0.38 2.16 9.42
CA LEU A 146 -0.20 1.40 10.52
C LEU A 146 0.83 0.38 11.02
N ASP A 147 1.23 0.46 12.29
CA ASP A 147 2.19 -0.43 12.92
C ASP A 147 1.57 -1.11 14.14
N SER A 148 1.56 -2.44 14.17
CA SER A 148 0.96 -3.20 15.28
C SER A 148 -0.52 -2.85 15.51
N VAL A 149 -1.30 -2.76 14.43
CA VAL A 149 -2.73 -2.41 14.47
C VAL A 149 -3.60 -3.64 14.23
N SER A 150 -4.65 -3.79 15.01
CA SER A 150 -5.58 -4.90 14.87
C SER A 150 -7.04 -4.47 14.88
N TYR A 151 -7.87 -5.23 14.14
CA TYR A 151 -9.29 -4.92 13.93
C TYR A 151 -9.47 -3.53 13.32
N PHE A 152 -8.92 -3.34 12.12
CA PHE A 152 -8.93 -2.06 11.43
C PHE A 152 -9.74 -2.07 10.13
N ALA A 153 -10.28 -0.91 9.79
CA ALA A 153 -10.86 -0.62 8.49
C ALA A 153 -10.29 0.70 7.95
N VAL A 154 -9.81 0.69 6.70
CA VAL A 154 -9.36 1.87 5.95
C VAL A 154 -10.15 1.90 4.65
N GLU A 155 -11.07 2.85 4.51
CA GLU A 155 -12.09 2.77 3.47
C GLU A 155 -12.34 4.14 2.80
N ASP A 156 -12.71 4.11 1.52
CA ASP A 156 -13.09 5.32 0.77
C ASP A 156 -12.00 6.41 0.78
N ILE A 157 -10.75 6.01 0.52
CA ILE A 157 -9.60 6.92 0.48
C ILE A 157 -9.31 7.35 -0.96
N THR A 158 -9.05 8.64 -1.13
CA THR A 158 -8.53 9.20 -2.39
C THR A 158 -7.10 9.67 -2.17
N PHE A 159 -6.20 9.28 -3.07
CA PHE A 159 -4.81 9.72 -3.11
C PHE A 159 -4.65 10.79 -4.19
N ASP A 160 -4.21 11.98 -3.82
CA ASP A 160 -3.96 13.14 -4.69
C ASP A 160 -2.52 13.61 -4.48
N PHE A 161 -1.57 12.95 -5.16
CA PHE A 161 -0.14 13.15 -4.94
C PHE A 161 0.50 13.96 -6.07
N ASN A 162 1.24 14.98 -5.71
CA ASN A 162 2.14 15.69 -6.62
C ASN A 162 3.42 14.86 -6.86
N TYR A 163 4.34 15.40 -7.65
CA TYR A 163 5.61 14.76 -7.99
C TYR A 163 6.66 14.76 -6.85
N GLY A 164 6.25 14.95 -5.60
CA GLY A 164 7.15 14.87 -4.44
C GLY A 164 8.09 16.07 -4.25
N ASN A 165 9.01 15.98 -3.31
CA ASN A 165 10.02 17.00 -3.01
C ASN A 165 11.38 16.36 -2.66
N PRO A 166 12.38 16.47 -3.53
CA PRO A 166 12.40 17.13 -4.85
C PRO A 166 11.81 16.27 -5.98
N TRP A 167 11.61 15.00 -5.73
CA TRP A 167 10.97 14.07 -6.65
C TRP A 167 10.19 12.99 -5.87
N ALA A 168 9.28 12.32 -6.55
CA ALA A 168 8.44 11.30 -5.95
C ALA A 168 9.25 10.00 -5.70
N ILE A 169 9.47 9.67 -4.45
CA ILE A 169 10.14 8.46 -3.96
C ILE A 169 9.47 8.00 -2.68
N ASN A 170 9.28 6.67 -2.51
CA ASN A 170 8.67 6.06 -1.31
C ASN A 170 7.34 6.72 -0.92
N MET A 171 6.51 7.06 -1.89
CA MET A 171 5.21 7.71 -1.63
C MET A 171 4.11 6.65 -1.69
N ASP A 172 4.02 5.84 -0.62
CA ASP A 172 2.97 4.83 -0.48
C ASP A 172 1.61 5.45 -0.16
N GLY A 173 0.56 4.73 -0.51
CA GLY A 173 -0.80 5.09 -0.09
C GLY A 173 -1.08 4.62 1.34
N VAL A 174 -1.40 3.33 1.53
CA VAL A 174 -1.61 2.71 2.84
C VAL A 174 -0.49 1.70 3.11
N HIS A 175 0.34 1.99 4.09
CA HIS A 175 1.47 1.16 4.48
C HIS A 175 1.19 0.46 5.81
N LEU A 176 1.26 -0.87 5.83
CA LEU A 176 1.19 -1.67 7.03
C LEU A 176 2.59 -2.17 7.39
N ASP A 177 3.09 -1.73 8.53
CA ASP A 177 4.22 -2.36 9.21
C ASP A 177 3.80 -3.67 9.88
N GLY A 178 4.74 -4.39 10.46
CA GLY A 178 4.46 -5.70 11.07
C GLY A 178 3.45 -5.68 12.23
N ASN A 179 3.00 -6.87 12.64
CA ASN A 179 1.96 -7.11 13.66
C ASN A 179 0.57 -6.54 13.34
N CYS A 180 0.24 -6.33 12.06
CA CYS A 180 -1.09 -5.90 11.65
C CYS A 180 -2.01 -7.11 11.38
N HIS A 181 -3.20 -7.12 12.00
CA HIS A 181 -4.09 -8.28 11.97
C HIS A 181 -5.57 -7.91 11.88
N TYR A 182 -6.34 -8.75 11.17
CA TYR A 182 -7.80 -8.63 11.08
C TYR A 182 -8.24 -7.27 10.54
N GLY A 183 -7.78 -6.94 9.34
CA GLY A 183 -8.02 -5.67 8.69
C GLY A 183 -8.81 -5.75 7.39
N SER A 184 -9.46 -4.64 7.05
CA SER A 184 -9.99 -4.41 5.71
C SER A 184 -9.48 -3.08 5.16
N ILE A 185 -9.11 -3.09 3.87
CA ILE A 185 -8.70 -1.90 3.12
C ILE A 185 -9.57 -1.84 1.87
N ARG A 186 -10.41 -0.79 1.73
CA ARG A 186 -11.43 -0.81 0.69
C ARG A 186 -11.57 0.51 -0.05
N ASN A 187 -11.92 0.38 -1.34
CA ASN A 187 -12.40 1.51 -2.13
C ASN A 187 -11.36 2.64 -2.28
N LEU A 188 -10.16 2.27 -2.68
CA LEU A 188 -9.04 3.19 -2.86
C LEU A 188 -9.04 3.76 -4.29
N ARG A 189 -8.78 5.06 -4.43
CA ARG A 189 -8.74 5.76 -5.70
C ARG A 189 -7.55 6.69 -5.82
N GLY A 190 -7.00 6.81 -7.03
CA GLY A 190 -5.86 7.65 -7.32
C GLY A 190 -4.60 6.84 -7.59
N ALA A 191 -3.49 7.52 -7.73
CA ALA A 191 -2.19 6.92 -7.98
C ALA A 191 -1.16 7.41 -6.97
N CYS A 192 -0.21 6.57 -6.68
CA CYS A 192 0.94 6.88 -5.85
C CYS A 192 2.24 6.62 -6.62
N TYR A 193 3.35 6.98 -6.02
CA TYR A 193 4.67 6.84 -6.63
C TYR A 193 5.51 5.72 -5.99
N ASP A 194 4.88 4.88 -5.18
CA ASP A 194 5.36 3.59 -4.71
C ASP A 194 4.17 2.62 -4.57
N ASP A 195 4.01 1.87 -3.51
CA ASP A 195 2.93 0.90 -3.39
C ASP A 195 1.63 1.57 -2.92
N LEU A 196 0.51 1.40 -3.66
CA LEU A 196 -0.76 1.98 -3.21
C LEU A 196 -1.20 1.34 -1.88
N VAL A 197 -0.94 0.03 -1.74
CA VAL A 197 -1.05 -0.70 -0.47
C VAL A 197 0.22 -1.52 -0.27
N ALA A 198 0.94 -1.28 0.81
CA ALA A 198 2.10 -2.06 1.22
C ALA A 198 1.80 -2.87 2.48
N LEU A 199 2.09 -4.17 2.49
CA LEU A 199 2.02 -5.05 3.64
C LEU A 199 3.44 -5.54 3.96
N ASN A 200 4.17 -4.79 4.78
CA ASN A 200 5.58 -4.97 5.02
C ASN A 200 5.84 -5.56 6.41
N ALA A 201 5.82 -6.89 6.52
CA ALA A 201 5.91 -7.60 7.81
C ALA A 201 7.24 -7.41 8.54
N ASP A 202 8.28 -6.97 7.82
CA ASP A 202 9.63 -6.79 8.34
C ASP A 202 10.09 -5.32 8.31
N GLU A 203 9.14 -4.38 8.32
CA GLU A 203 9.38 -2.95 8.51
C GLU A 203 8.68 -2.47 9.79
N GLY A 204 9.10 -1.34 10.35
CA GLY A 204 8.62 -0.81 11.62
C GLY A 204 8.77 -1.83 12.77
N THR A 205 7.67 -2.21 13.41
CA THR A 205 7.64 -3.33 14.34
C THR A 205 7.61 -4.64 13.55
N HIS A 206 8.70 -5.37 13.52
CA HIS A 206 8.74 -6.68 12.84
C HIS A 206 7.74 -7.65 13.45
N GLY A 207 6.93 -8.26 12.62
CA GLY A 207 5.93 -9.23 13.06
C GLY A 207 4.99 -9.67 11.93
N PRO A 208 4.23 -10.76 12.11
CA PRO A 208 3.39 -11.28 11.04
C PRO A 208 2.25 -10.31 10.69
N ILE A 209 1.90 -10.25 9.39
CA ILE A 209 0.67 -9.61 8.92
C ILE A 209 -0.31 -10.71 8.52
N THR A 210 -1.51 -10.70 9.09
CA THR A 210 -2.46 -11.79 8.86
C THR A 210 -3.92 -11.36 8.78
N ASN A 211 -4.70 -12.09 7.97
CA ASN A 211 -6.16 -11.90 7.86
C ASN A 211 -6.52 -10.47 7.43
N VAL A 212 -6.01 -10.05 6.28
CA VAL A 212 -6.28 -8.74 5.67
C VAL A 212 -7.00 -8.93 4.35
N ASP A 213 -8.10 -8.20 4.19
CA ASP A 213 -8.92 -8.14 2.97
C ASP A 213 -8.72 -6.78 2.28
N ILE A 214 -8.31 -6.79 1.01
CA ILE A 214 -8.08 -5.60 0.18
C ILE A 214 -9.06 -5.65 -1.00
N ASP A 215 -10.01 -4.73 -1.04
CA ASP A 215 -11.14 -4.73 -1.96
C ASP A 215 -11.33 -3.38 -2.66
N GLY A 216 -11.21 -3.37 -3.99
CA GLY A 216 -11.53 -2.19 -4.78
C GLY A 216 -10.39 -1.17 -4.85
N ILE A 217 -9.45 -1.40 -5.75
CA ILE A 217 -8.40 -0.45 -6.14
C ILE A 217 -8.69 0.07 -7.53
N PHE A 218 -8.70 1.39 -7.69
CA PHE A 218 -8.95 2.08 -8.96
C PHE A 218 -7.83 3.09 -9.23
N SER A 219 -6.87 2.71 -10.08
CA SER A 219 -5.66 3.49 -10.31
C SER A 219 -5.27 3.55 -11.79
N GLU A 220 -4.86 4.70 -12.25
CA GLU A 220 -4.29 4.91 -13.58
C GLU A 220 -2.85 5.39 -13.43
N ASP A 221 -1.93 4.75 -14.15
CA ASP A 221 -0.49 5.06 -14.10
C ASP A 221 0.10 5.08 -12.68
N CYS A 222 -0.34 4.13 -11.85
CA CYS A 222 0.19 3.95 -10.51
C CYS A 222 1.50 3.14 -10.53
N HIS A 223 2.34 3.30 -9.52
CA HIS A 223 3.57 2.52 -9.41
C HIS A 223 3.25 1.03 -9.24
N SER A 224 2.57 0.66 -8.18
CA SER A 224 2.01 -0.68 -7.98
C SER A 224 0.66 -0.62 -7.24
N ALA A 225 -0.17 -1.66 -7.38
CA ALA A 225 -1.40 -1.73 -6.60
C ALA A 225 -1.13 -2.24 -5.18
N VAL A 226 -0.49 -3.40 -5.07
CA VAL A 226 -0.22 -4.03 -3.76
C VAL A 226 1.16 -4.66 -3.74
N ARG A 227 1.93 -4.37 -2.70
CA ARG A 227 3.14 -5.09 -2.32
C ARG A 227 2.94 -5.88 -1.04
N LEU A 228 3.35 -7.12 -1.04
CA LEU A 228 3.52 -7.96 0.14
C LEU A 228 5.02 -8.14 0.35
N LEU A 229 5.55 -7.83 1.53
CA LEU A 229 6.96 -7.99 1.85
C LEU A 229 7.14 -8.89 3.07
N SER A 230 7.98 -9.90 2.90
CA SER A 230 8.39 -10.82 3.97
C SER A 230 9.85 -11.20 3.81
N CYS A 231 10.64 -11.02 4.86
CA CYS A 231 12.02 -11.48 4.95
C CYS A 231 12.23 -12.51 6.08
N GLN A 232 11.44 -12.39 7.17
CA GLN A 232 11.48 -13.28 8.34
C GLN A 232 10.07 -13.51 8.88
N CYS A 233 9.26 -12.45 8.92
CA CYS A 233 7.92 -12.47 9.46
C CYS A 233 6.91 -12.88 8.40
N ALA A 234 5.98 -13.74 8.77
CA ALA A 234 5.05 -14.32 7.82
C ALA A 234 3.94 -13.37 7.39
N VAL A 235 3.57 -13.40 6.11
CA VAL A 235 2.36 -12.77 5.59
C VAL A 235 1.35 -13.87 5.21
N LYS A 236 0.17 -13.89 5.86
CA LYS A 236 -0.78 -15.00 5.71
C LYS A 236 -2.24 -14.56 5.62
N ASN A 237 -3.02 -15.37 4.89
CA ASN A 237 -4.46 -15.16 4.74
C ASN A 237 -4.76 -13.75 4.22
N ILE A 238 -4.20 -13.41 3.09
CA ILE A 238 -4.39 -12.12 2.41
C ILE A 238 -5.27 -12.33 1.20
N HIS A 239 -6.35 -11.58 1.12
CA HIS A 239 -7.24 -11.55 -0.01
C HIS A 239 -7.16 -10.19 -0.69
N ILE A 240 -6.81 -10.16 -1.98
CA ILE A 240 -6.72 -8.95 -2.81
C ILE A 240 -7.68 -9.13 -3.98
N HIS A 241 -8.66 -8.25 -4.09
CA HIS A 241 -9.66 -8.40 -5.14
C HIS A 241 -10.23 -7.08 -5.65
N ASN A 242 -10.87 -7.14 -6.83
CA ASN A 242 -11.43 -5.97 -7.51
C ASN A 242 -10.37 -4.89 -7.78
N VAL A 243 -9.27 -5.28 -8.43
CA VAL A 243 -8.17 -4.36 -8.79
C VAL A 243 -8.33 -3.94 -10.25
N PHE A 244 -8.43 -2.62 -10.47
CA PHE A 244 -8.61 -2.03 -11.80
C PHE A 244 -7.53 -0.99 -12.05
N GLY A 245 -6.80 -1.10 -13.17
CA GLY A 245 -5.88 -0.05 -13.53
C GLY A 245 -4.65 -0.41 -14.32
N THR A 246 -3.75 0.57 -14.42
CA THR A 246 -2.46 0.43 -15.10
C THR A 246 -1.32 0.71 -14.15
N TYR A 247 -0.28 -0.14 -14.22
CA TYR A 247 0.82 -0.14 -13.26
C TYR A 247 2.16 -0.20 -13.98
N TYR A 248 3.08 0.68 -13.65
CA TYR A 248 4.37 0.70 -14.34
C TYR A 248 5.43 -0.19 -13.67
N GLN A 249 5.30 -0.56 -12.40
CA GLN A 249 6.15 -1.60 -11.81
C GLN A 249 5.48 -2.99 -11.94
N TYR A 250 4.66 -3.38 -11.01
CA TYR A 250 3.80 -4.56 -11.03
C TYR A 250 2.39 -4.18 -10.55
N CYS A 251 1.40 -5.00 -10.82
CA CYS A 251 0.09 -4.84 -10.17
C CYS A 251 0.16 -5.40 -8.75
N ILE A 252 0.57 -6.66 -8.59
CA ILE A 252 0.74 -7.30 -7.28
C ILE A 252 2.14 -7.91 -7.19
N GLY A 253 2.91 -7.51 -6.16
CA GLY A 253 4.22 -8.06 -5.83
C GLY A 253 4.20 -8.87 -4.54
N VAL A 254 4.68 -10.12 -4.61
CA VAL A 254 5.03 -10.95 -3.45
C VAL A 254 6.54 -10.90 -3.34
N THR A 255 7.09 -10.16 -2.38
CA THR A 255 8.47 -9.66 -2.48
C THR A 255 9.31 -9.87 -1.23
N LYS A 256 10.61 -9.68 -1.40
CA LYS A 256 11.62 -9.75 -0.35
C LYS A 256 12.64 -8.61 -0.45
N PHE A 257 12.36 -7.50 -1.01
CA PHE A 257 13.31 -6.42 -1.32
C PHE A 257 14.35 -6.04 -0.23
N ILE A 258 14.15 -6.47 1.01
CA ILE A 258 15.10 -6.25 2.10
C ILE A 258 16.08 -7.42 2.15
N ASP A 259 17.38 -7.14 2.11
CA ASP A 259 18.43 -8.12 2.31
C ASP A 259 18.39 -8.67 3.74
N GLY A 260 17.75 -9.81 3.91
CA GLY A 260 17.64 -10.53 5.17
C GLY A 260 18.20 -11.94 5.09
N PRO A 261 18.62 -12.52 6.23
CA PRO A 261 19.21 -13.86 6.27
C PRO A 261 18.18 -14.98 6.05
N ALA A 262 16.89 -14.71 6.18
CA ALA A 262 15.82 -15.68 6.05
C ALA A 262 15.09 -15.58 4.71
N GLU A 263 14.40 -16.67 4.35
CA GLU A 263 13.48 -16.70 3.23
C GLU A 263 12.16 -16.03 3.63
N GLY A 264 11.58 -15.20 2.74
CA GLY A 264 10.23 -14.69 2.92
C GLY A 264 9.20 -15.82 2.94
N TYR A 265 8.20 -15.72 3.80
CA TYR A 265 7.19 -16.77 3.97
C TYR A 265 5.76 -16.26 3.84
N TYR A 266 5.03 -16.91 2.92
CA TYR A 266 3.66 -16.59 2.57
C TYR A 266 2.76 -17.82 2.61
N ASP A 267 1.51 -17.65 3.05
CA ASP A 267 0.51 -18.72 3.02
C ASP A 267 -0.91 -18.19 2.89
N GLY A 268 -1.74 -18.85 2.10
CA GLY A 268 -3.15 -18.48 1.95
C GLY A 268 -3.35 -17.14 1.23
N LEU A 269 -2.63 -16.91 0.13
CA LEU A 269 -2.81 -15.74 -0.72
C LEU A 269 -3.92 -15.99 -1.74
N VAL A 270 -4.85 -15.07 -1.86
CA VAL A 270 -5.92 -15.09 -2.88
C VAL A 270 -5.93 -13.77 -3.62
N PHE A 271 -5.71 -13.80 -4.94
CA PHE A 271 -5.80 -12.65 -5.84
C PHE A 271 -6.93 -12.92 -6.82
N ASP A 272 -7.95 -12.08 -6.82
CA ASP A 272 -9.18 -12.33 -7.57
C ASP A 272 -9.73 -11.07 -8.24
N ASN A 273 -10.34 -11.26 -9.41
CA ASN A 273 -11.03 -10.20 -10.14
C ASN A 273 -10.11 -8.98 -10.44
N ILE A 274 -9.07 -9.23 -11.24
CA ILE A 274 -8.02 -8.26 -11.57
C ILE A 274 -8.17 -7.84 -13.03
N PHE A 275 -8.47 -6.57 -13.28
CA PHE A 275 -8.50 -5.92 -14.58
C PHE A 275 -7.36 -4.93 -14.69
N ALA A 276 -6.20 -5.43 -15.07
CA ALA A 276 -4.97 -4.64 -15.01
C ALA A 276 -4.03 -4.93 -16.18
N SER A 277 -3.23 -3.92 -16.52
CA SER A 277 -2.14 -4.01 -17.50
C SER A 277 -0.96 -3.15 -17.06
N LYS A 278 0.10 -3.17 -17.84
CA LYS A 278 1.25 -2.28 -17.61
C LYS A 278 0.91 -0.86 -18.08
N ALA A 279 1.38 0.13 -17.35
CA ALA A 279 1.28 1.52 -17.75
C ALA A 279 2.31 1.85 -18.85
N GLU A 280 1.98 2.80 -19.70
CA GLU A 280 2.91 3.32 -20.71
C GLU A 280 4.10 4.03 -20.05
N ARG A 281 3.85 4.73 -18.96
CA ARG A 281 4.86 5.48 -18.23
C ARG A 281 5.85 4.55 -17.55
N LYS A 282 7.15 4.84 -17.70
CA LYS A 282 8.21 4.21 -16.93
C LYS A 282 8.19 4.70 -15.48
N SER A 283 8.45 3.81 -14.56
CA SER A 283 8.69 4.18 -13.16
C SER A 283 9.85 5.17 -13.06
N ILE A 284 9.75 6.12 -12.14
CA ILE A 284 10.87 7.02 -11.80
C ILE A 284 12.07 6.26 -11.25
N TYR A 285 11.86 5.07 -10.68
CA TYR A 285 12.91 4.17 -10.21
C TYR A 285 13.54 3.36 -11.35
N GLN A 286 12.90 3.28 -12.50
CA GLN A 286 13.42 2.59 -13.67
C GLN A 286 14.34 3.53 -14.45
N LYS A 287 15.63 3.48 -14.17
CA LYS A 287 16.64 4.05 -15.05
C LYS A 287 16.66 3.28 -16.37
N ASP A 288 17.15 3.87 -17.43
CA ASP A 288 17.28 3.18 -18.72
C ASP A 288 18.03 1.84 -18.55
N GLY A 289 17.38 0.75 -18.99
CA GLY A 289 17.89 -0.62 -18.87
C GLY A 289 17.53 -1.36 -17.58
N MET A 290 16.76 -0.78 -16.65
CA MET A 290 16.30 -1.48 -15.46
C MET A 290 15.14 -2.46 -15.75
N MET A 291 15.00 -3.41 -14.84
CA MET A 291 14.06 -4.53 -14.93
C MET A 291 12.61 -4.07 -15.13
N ILE A 292 11.96 -4.75 -16.06
CA ILE A 292 10.53 -4.61 -16.29
C ILE A 292 9.87 -5.78 -15.56
N TYR A 293 9.14 -5.48 -14.48
CA TYR A 293 8.50 -6.51 -13.66
C TYR A 293 7.26 -7.09 -14.33
N PRO A 294 6.90 -8.36 -14.04
CA PRO A 294 5.65 -8.96 -14.49
C PRO A 294 4.43 -8.26 -13.88
N LEU A 295 3.23 -8.58 -14.35
CA LEU A 295 2.02 -7.99 -13.79
C LEU A 295 1.75 -8.49 -12.37
N ILE A 296 1.87 -9.80 -12.14
CA ILE A 296 1.82 -10.44 -10.82
C ILE A 296 3.14 -11.17 -10.61
N TRP A 297 3.87 -10.77 -9.60
CA TRP A 297 5.26 -11.19 -9.40
C TRP A 297 5.46 -11.91 -8.06
N ILE A 298 6.00 -13.11 -8.12
CA ILE A 298 6.58 -13.80 -6.96
C ILE A 298 8.09 -13.69 -7.13
N GLU A 299 8.70 -12.84 -6.31
CA GLU A 299 10.12 -12.54 -6.35
C GLU A 299 10.97 -13.76 -5.99
N GLN A 300 12.25 -13.71 -6.24
CA GLN A 300 13.21 -14.76 -5.94
C GLN A 300 13.38 -15.03 -4.42
N ASP A 301 13.82 -16.24 -4.08
CA ASP A 301 14.16 -16.65 -2.71
C ASP A 301 12.99 -16.57 -1.71
N LEU A 302 11.79 -16.93 -2.16
CA LEU A 302 10.56 -16.92 -1.37
C LEU A 302 9.97 -18.33 -1.21
N THR A 303 9.28 -18.55 -0.09
CA THR A 303 8.41 -19.70 0.13
C THR A 303 6.95 -19.25 0.18
N VAL A 304 6.16 -19.65 -0.81
CA VAL A 304 4.72 -19.43 -0.88
C VAL A 304 4.02 -20.78 -0.77
N ARG A 305 3.35 -21.05 0.37
CA ARG A 305 2.74 -22.35 0.57
C ARG A 305 1.51 -22.58 -0.29
N ASN A 306 0.58 -21.64 -0.25
CA ASN A 306 -0.68 -21.71 -1.01
C ASN A 306 -1.00 -20.34 -1.61
N ILE A 307 -1.24 -20.32 -2.92
CA ILE A 307 -1.67 -19.14 -3.66
C ILE A 307 -2.73 -19.49 -4.68
N ARG A 308 -3.78 -18.68 -4.77
CA ARG A 308 -4.78 -18.69 -5.83
C ARG A 308 -4.77 -17.37 -6.56
N ILE A 309 -4.71 -17.40 -7.91
CA ILE A 309 -4.85 -16.25 -8.80
C ILE A 309 -6.00 -16.58 -9.73
N SER A 310 -7.08 -15.80 -9.67
CA SER A 310 -8.30 -16.07 -10.43
C SER A 310 -8.89 -14.82 -11.04
N ASN A 311 -9.66 -15.01 -12.14
CA ASN A 311 -10.38 -13.93 -12.82
C ASN A 311 -9.48 -12.74 -13.19
N VAL A 312 -8.37 -13.01 -13.88
CA VAL A 312 -7.45 -11.97 -14.35
C VAL A 312 -7.73 -11.67 -15.82
N PHE A 313 -7.95 -10.41 -16.13
CA PHE A 313 -8.18 -9.90 -17.49
C PHE A 313 -7.13 -8.85 -17.82
N ARG A 314 -6.18 -9.21 -18.68
CA ARG A 314 -5.08 -8.35 -19.10
C ARG A 314 -5.18 -8.09 -20.60
N VAL A 315 -5.23 -6.81 -20.97
CA VAL A 315 -4.98 -6.36 -22.35
C VAL A 315 -3.66 -5.60 -22.32
N GLU A 316 -2.64 -6.12 -23.00
CA GLU A 316 -1.30 -5.54 -22.95
C GLU A 316 -0.95 -4.84 -24.25
N GLU A 317 -0.64 -3.52 -24.12
CA GLU A 317 -0.34 -2.65 -25.26
C GLU A 317 1.05 -2.00 -25.16
N HIS A 318 1.70 -2.06 -23.99
CA HIS A 318 2.87 -1.23 -23.71
C HIS A 318 4.14 -2.01 -23.40
N VAL A 319 4.05 -3.08 -22.59
CA VAL A 319 5.23 -3.72 -22.01
C VAL A 319 5.21 -5.23 -22.12
N LYS A 320 6.23 -5.80 -22.76
CA LYS A 320 6.41 -7.24 -22.89
C LYS A 320 6.89 -7.86 -21.58
N THR A 321 5.96 -8.29 -20.73
CA THR A 321 6.24 -9.02 -19.49
C THR A 321 5.20 -10.11 -19.24
N PRO A 322 5.52 -11.23 -18.56
CA PRO A 322 4.54 -12.24 -18.25
C PRO A 322 3.40 -11.71 -17.37
N THR A 323 2.23 -12.33 -17.46
CA THR A 323 1.13 -12.00 -16.54
C THR A 323 1.42 -12.47 -15.13
N VAL A 324 1.92 -13.69 -14.97
CA VAL A 324 2.36 -14.25 -13.69
C VAL A 324 3.81 -14.68 -13.83
N CYS A 325 4.65 -14.39 -12.86
CA CYS A 325 6.01 -14.90 -12.78
C CYS A 325 6.31 -15.49 -11.40
N VAL A 326 6.88 -16.70 -11.39
CA VAL A 326 7.55 -17.29 -10.24
C VAL A 326 9.06 -17.21 -10.51
N ASP A 327 9.77 -16.36 -9.79
CA ASP A 327 11.18 -16.10 -10.04
C ASP A 327 12.06 -17.19 -9.40
N ARG A 328 13.35 -17.14 -9.72
CA ARG A 328 14.34 -18.18 -9.39
C ARG A 328 14.43 -18.45 -7.89
N HIS A 329 14.70 -19.71 -7.53
CA HIS A 329 14.83 -20.22 -6.17
C HIS A 329 13.56 -20.11 -5.31
N SER A 330 12.49 -19.50 -5.80
CA SER A 330 11.22 -19.47 -5.08
C SER A 330 10.52 -20.82 -5.14
N ILE A 331 9.90 -21.17 -4.03
CA ILE A 331 9.16 -22.43 -3.86
C ILE A 331 7.70 -22.10 -3.62
N VAL A 332 6.85 -22.49 -4.58
CA VAL A 332 5.39 -22.40 -4.45
C VAL A 332 4.85 -23.81 -4.22
N GLY A 333 4.24 -24.05 -3.06
CA GLY A 333 3.69 -25.37 -2.73
C GLY A 333 2.51 -25.73 -3.61
N ASN A 334 1.43 -24.98 -3.49
CA ASN A 334 0.23 -25.12 -4.32
C ASN A 334 -0.10 -23.78 -4.99
N MET A 335 -0.22 -23.80 -6.31
CA MET A 335 -0.64 -22.66 -7.12
C MET A 335 -1.90 -23.02 -7.91
N ILE A 336 -2.91 -22.19 -7.81
CA ILE A 336 -4.14 -22.29 -8.58
C ILE A 336 -4.20 -21.08 -9.52
N LEU A 337 -4.27 -21.34 -10.83
CA LEU A 337 -4.51 -20.34 -11.87
C LEU A 337 -5.87 -20.65 -12.52
N ASP A 338 -6.83 -19.74 -12.37
CA ASP A 338 -8.22 -19.97 -12.74
C ASP A 338 -8.79 -18.78 -13.51
N ASN A 339 -9.30 -19.02 -14.73
CA ASN A 339 -9.90 -18.02 -15.57
C ASN A 339 -9.01 -16.78 -15.79
N ILE A 340 -7.83 -16.99 -16.38
CA ILE A 340 -6.88 -15.93 -16.74
C ILE A 340 -6.90 -15.70 -18.24
N VAL A 341 -7.21 -14.49 -18.66
CA VAL A 341 -7.25 -14.06 -20.06
C VAL A 341 -6.17 -13.03 -20.32
N GLN A 342 -5.25 -13.35 -21.21
CA GLN A 342 -4.20 -12.46 -21.70
C GLN A 342 -4.43 -12.14 -23.17
N GLU A 343 -4.73 -10.89 -23.47
CA GLU A 343 -4.76 -10.36 -24.84
C GLU A 343 -3.48 -9.55 -25.08
N ASN A 344 -2.57 -10.13 -25.83
CA ASN A 344 -1.34 -9.47 -26.25
C ASN A 344 -1.60 -8.67 -27.54
N ARG A 345 -1.43 -7.35 -27.50
CA ARG A 345 -1.51 -6.46 -28.66
C ARG A 345 -0.14 -5.99 -29.15
N LEU A 346 0.94 -6.50 -28.55
CA LEU A 346 2.30 -6.25 -28.99
C LEU A 346 2.65 -7.17 -30.17
N SER A 347 3.69 -6.80 -30.91
CA SER A 347 4.21 -7.62 -32.01
C SER A 347 5.04 -8.83 -31.53
N GLU A 348 5.49 -8.81 -30.29
CA GLU A 348 6.32 -9.86 -29.73
C GLU A 348 5.53 -10.69 -28.68
N PRO A 349 5.66 -12.03 -28.70
CA PRO A 349 4.99 -12.89 -27.74
C PRO A 349 5.64 -12.79 -26.34
N PHE A 350 4.83 -13.09 -25.32
CA PHE A 350 5.28 -13.27 -23.94
C PHE A 350 4.36 -14.29 -23.21
N PRO A 351 4.87 -15.10 -22.27
CA PRO A 351 4.06 -16.15 -21.66
C PRO A 351 3.01 -15.58 -20.68
N LEU A 352 1.94 -16.34 -20.46
CA LEU A 352 0.99 -16.07 -19.39
C LEU A 352 1.66 -16.35 -18.02
N LEU A 353 2.27 -17.53 -17.86
CA LEU A 353 3.07 -17.92 -16.68
C LEU A 353 4.53 -18.07 -17.08
N GLU A 354 5.42 -17.31 -16.48
CA GLU A 354 6.86 -17.55 -16.53
C GLU A 354 7.31 -18.22 -15.23
N ASN A 355 7.75 -19.49 -15.32
CA ASN A 355 8.25 -20.19 -14.13
C ASN A 355 9.76 -20.37 -14.19
N LYS A 356 10.48 -19.79 -13.25
CA LYS A 356 11.92 -19.94 -13.04
C LYS A 356 12.25 -20.62 -11.70
N GLY A 357 11.25 -20.79 -10.84
CA GLY A 357 11.35 -21.41 -9.52
C GLY A 357 10.86 -22.87 -9.51
N THR A 358 10.31 -23.28 -8.38
CA THR A 358 9.71 -24.59 -8.18
C THR A 358 8.26 -24.46 -7.80
N ILE A 359 7.36 -25.07 -8.56
CA ILE A 359 5.94 -25.20 -8.22
C ILE A 359 5.68 -26.68 -7.89
N GLY A 360 5.25 -26.96 -6.66
CA GLY A 360 4.93 -28.31 -6.22
C GLY A 360 3.70 -28.84 -6.93
N HIS A 361 2.59 -28.14 -6.85
CA HIS A 361 1.35 -28.50 -7.50
C HIS A 361 0.73 -27.29 -8.19
N LEU A 362 0.58 -27.37 -9.52
CA LEU A 362 -0.08 -26.36 -10.33
C LEU A 362 -1.46 -26.88 -10.77
N PHE A 363 -2.50 -26.13 -10.41
CA PHE A 363 -3.86 -26.36 -10.89
C PHE A 363 -4.22 -25.26 -11.89
N THR A 364 -4.69 -25.66 -13.08
CA THR A 364 -5.07 -24.70 -14.12
C THR A 364 -6.46 -24.98 -14.65
N THR A 365 -7.23 -23.92 -14.86
CA THR A 365 -8.50 -23.99 -15.57
C THR A 365 -8.82 -22.65 -16.23
N GLY A 366 -9.31 -22.69 -17.48
CA GLY A 366 -9.74 -21.51 -18.21
C GLY A 366 -8.62 -20.51 -18.56
N LEU A 367 -7.39 -20.97 -18.78
CA LEU A 367 -6.29 -20.11 -19.22
C LEU A 367 -6.39 -19.84 -20.72
N ARG A 368 -6.33 -18.58 -21.12
CA ARG A 368 -6.48 -18.15 -22.50
C ARG A 368 -5.50 -17.07 -22.89
N THR A 369 -4.89 -17.26 -24.07
CA THR A 369 -4.07 -16.25 -24.74
C THR A 369 -4.52 -16.11 -26.19
N ASN A 370 -4.16 -15.04 -26.85
CA ASN A 370 -4.41 -14.85 -28.28
C ASN A 370 -3.22 -15.26 -29.16
N GLY A 371 -2.48 -16.30 -28.77
CA GLY A 371 -1.36 -16.88 -29.52
C GLY A 371 -0.06 -16.96 -28.73
N ASP A 372 0.00 -16.40 -27.54
CA ASP A 372 1.13 -16.54 -26.64
C ASP A 372 1.16 -17.92 -25.96
N ALA A 373 2.33 -18.31 -25.48
CA ALA A 373 2.48 -19.53 -24.68
C ALA A 373 1.77 -19.41 -23.33
N LEU A 374 1.12 -20.51 -22.90
CA LEU A 374 0.55 -20.57 -21.55
C LEU A 374 1.63 -20.62 -20.47
N THR A 375 2.74 -21.32 -20.74
CA THR A 375 3.85 -21.45 -19.79
C THR A 375 5.18 -21.41 -20.51
N GLU A 376 6.13 -20.68 -19.95
CA GLU A 376 7.54 -20.68 -20.33
C GLU A 376 8.44 -20.66 -19.08
N GLY A 377 9.73 -20.88 -19.28
CA GLY A 377 10.74 -20.80 -18.24
C GLY A 377 11.55 -22.09 -18.07
N TYR A 378 12.50 -22.06 -17.16
CA TYR A 378 13.40 -23.19 -16.87
C TYR A 378 13.17 -23.82 -15.48
N GLY A 379 12.16 -23.35 -14.77
CA GLY A 379 11.78 -23.84 -13.46
C GLY A 379 11.11 -25.22 -13.51
N THR A 380 10.86 -25.79 -12.35
CA THR A 380 10.25 -27.12 -12.22
C THR A 380 8.79 -27.00 -11.80
N ILE A 381 7.91 -27.75 -12.45
CA ILE A 381 6.54 -28.01 -12.00
C ILE A 381 6.45 -29.51 -11.71
N GLN A 382 6.23 -29.90 -10.44
CA GLN A 382 6.25 -31.28 -10.04
C GLN A 382 4.99 -32.05 -10.45
N THR A 383 3.83 -31.36 -10.33
CA THR A 383 2.53 -31.95 -10.69
C THR A 383 1.64 -30.86 -11.31
N VAL A 384 0.98 -31.22 -12.41
CA VAL A 384 -0.03 -30.37 -13.07
C VAL A 384 -1.36 -31.09 -13.04
N THR A 385 -2.42 -30.37 -12.69
CA THR A 385 -3.81 -30.86 -12.77
C THR A 385 -4.67 -29.75 -13.37
N GLY A 386 -5.54 -30.11 -14.30
CA GLY A 386 -6.46 -29.14 -14.92
C GLY A 386 -6.77 -29.45 -16.38
N ASP A 387 -7.54 -28.58 -17.01
CA ASP A 387 -8.02 -28.76 -18.38
C ASP A 387 -7.12 -28.09 -19.42
N ASP A 388 -6.17 -27.24 -19.00
CA ASP A 388 -5.28 -26.53 -19.88
C ASP A 388 -4.00 -27.33 -20.14
N ILE A 389 -3.61 -27.40 -21.42
CA ILE A 389 -2.36 -28.07 -21.83
C ILE A 389 -1.20 -27.11 -21.54
N ILE A 390 -0.44 -27.43 -20.51
CA ILE A 390 0.81 -26.76 -20.19
C ILE A 390 1.95 -27.62 -20.72
N ASN A 391 2.52 -27.23 -21.85
CA ASN A 391 3.63 -27.93 -22.51
C ASN A 391 4.98 -27.36 -22.06
#